data_7f6c6ccea8586a1654bfe4dbd322bdfe
#
_entry.id   7f6c6ccea8586a1654bfe4dbd322bdfe
#
_cell.length_a   1.000
_cell.length_b   1.000
_cell.length_c   1.000
_cell.angle_alpha   90.00
_cell.angle_beta   90.00
_cell.angle_gamma   90.00
#
_symmetry.space_group_name_H-M   'P 1'
#
loop_
_entity.id
_entity.type
_entity.pdbx_description
1 polymer ?
#
loop_
_entity_poly.entity_id
_entity_poly.type
_entity_poly.pdbx_seq_one_letter_code
_entity_poly.pdbx_strand_id
1 'polypeptide(L)'
;RIMKDGKNQMLEDGVLSETARKAIAGMMELAPSITAFGNTNPTSYFRLVPHQEAPTNICWGDRNRSVLVRVPLGWSAKTDMCMLANPLEAPSNYDTTQKQTVEMRSPDGSADLYQLIAGLAVACRRGFEMPDALEVADRTYVNVNIHKKENEDKLKQLAQLPDSCAA
;
A
#
# COMPACT_ATOMS: atom_id res chain seq x y z
N ARG A 1 -5.07 -7.12 -4.50
CA ARG A 1 -4.18 -7.86 -5.45
C ARG A 1 -4.74 -7.85 -6.85
N ILE A 2 -3.88 -7.99 -7.83
CA ILE A 2 -4.24 -8.08 -9.24
C ILE A 2 -4.11 -9.55 -9.66
N MET A 3 -5.16 -10.06 -10.30
CA MET A 3 -5.22 -11.44 -10.76
C MET A 3 -5.33 -11.49 -12.29
N LYS A 4 -4.61 -12.41 -12.93
CA LYS A 4 -4.72 -12.70 -14.36
C LYS A 4 -4.68 -14.22 -14.54
N ASP A 5 -5.67 -14.78 -15.21
CA ASP A 5 -5.78 -16.23 -15.49
C ASP A 5 -5.62 -17.09 -14.21
N GLY A 6 -6.24 -16.66 -13.11
CA GLY A 6 -6.17 -17.32 -11.81
C GLY A 6 -4.85 -17.15 -11.04
N LYS A 7 -3.86 -16.46 -11.60
CA LYS A 7 -2.56 -16.24 -10.99
C LYS A 7 -2.43 -14.84 -10.41
N ASN A 8 -1.80 -14.73 -9.25
CA ASN A 8 -1.47 -13.45 -8.63
C ASN A 8 -0.33 -12.77 -9.39
N GLN A 9 -0.58 -11.53 -9.83
CA GLN A 9 0.38 -10.73 -10.59
C GLN A 9 1.21 -9.79 -9.70
N MET A 10 1.12 -9.91 -8.38
CA MET A 10 1.80 -8.99 -7.46
C MET A 10 3.28 -9.33 -7.26
N LEU A 11 3.67 -10.56 -7.53
CA LEU A 11 5.07 -11.03 -7.41
C LEU A 11 5.57 -11.60 -8.73
N GLU A 12 6.85 -11.39 -8.99
CA GLU A 12 7.62 -11.99 -10.05
C GLU A 12 9.00 -12.35 -9.47
N ASP A 13 9.43 -13.60 -9.61
CA ASP A 13 10.69 -14.11 -9.08
C ASP A 13 10.95 -13.80 -7.59
N GLY A 14 9.89 -13.78 -6.78
CA GLY A 14 9.96 -13.55 -5.34
C GLY A 14 10.11 -12.07 -4.93
N VAL A 15 10.02 -11.15 -5.87
CA VAL A 15 10.01 -9.70 -5.65
C VAL A 15 8.71 -9.07 -6.12
N LEU A 16 8.44 -7.84 -5.69
CA LEU A 16 7.27 -7.10 -6.14
C LEU A 16 7.36 -6.84 -7.66
N SER A 17 6.35 -7.29 -8.40
CA SER A 17 6.34 -7.24 -9.85
C SER A 17 6.23 -5.81 -10.41
N GLU A 18 6.58 -5.63 -11.68
CA GLU A 18 6.33 -4.40 -12.40
C GLU A 18 4.83 -4.04 -12.42
N THR A 19 3.96 -5.03 -12.59
CA THR A 19 2.50 -4.85 -12.51
C THR A 19 2.07 -4.25 -11.17
N ALA A 20 2.60 -4.75 -10.07
CA ALA A 20 2.31 -4.22 -8.74
C ALA A 20 2.85 -2.79 -8.57
N ARG A 21 4.05 -2.50 -9.03
CA ARG A 21 4.67 -1.17 -8.96
C ARG A 21 3.91 -0.13 -9.78
N LYS A 22 3.45 -0.47 -10.98
CA LYS A 22 2.57 0.39 -11.80
C LYS A 22 1.24 0.68 -11.10
N ALA A 23 0.61 -0.34 -10.52
CA ALA A 23 -0.62 -0.14 -9.76
C ALA A 23 -0.40 0.78 -8.55
N ILE A 24 0.70 0.62 -7.83
CA ILE A 24 1.07 1.51 -6.71
C ILE A 24 1.28 2.95 -7.21
N ALA A 25 1.96 3.16 -8.34
CA ALA A 25 2.16 4.48 -8.92
C ALA A 25 0.83 5.21 -9.17
N GLY A 26 -0.16 4.52 -9.73
CA GLY A 26 -1.50 5.09 -9.91
C GLY A 26 -2.20 5.41 -8.58
N MET A 27 -2.00 4.58 -7.55
CA MET A 27 -2.49 4.89 -6.20
C MET A 27 -1.80 6.12 -5.61
N MET A 28 -0.50 6.34 -5.87
CA MET A 28 0.21 7.54 -5.43
C MET A 28 -0.33 8.79 -6.13
N GLU A 29 -0.52 8.73 -7.45
CA GLU A 29 -1.04 9.86 -8.21
C GLU A 29 -2.46 10.26 -7.79
N LEU A 30 -3.34 9.28 -7.57
CA LEU A 30 -4.75 9.52 -7.20
C LEU A 30 -4.99 9.46 -5.69
N ALA A 31 -3.94 9.48 -4.87
CA ALA A 31 -4.06 9.38 -3.41
C ALA A 31 -4.99 10.43 -2.78
N PRO A 32 -4.96 11.72 -3.19
CA PRO A 32 -5.90 12.70 -2.65
C PRO A 32 -7.36 12.34 -2.92
N SER A 33 -7.69 11.93 -4.16
CA SER A 33 -9.05 11.53 -4.55
C SER A 33 -9.51 10.26 -3.81
N ILE A 34 -8.64 9.28 -3.66
CA ILE A 34 -8.92 8.05 -2.89
C ILE A 34 -9.18 8.40 -1.42
N THR A 35 -8.46 9.38 -0.87
CA THR A 35 -8.65 9.83 0.51
C THR A 35 -10.06 10.37 0.72
N ALA A 36 -10.63 11.11 -0.23
CA ALA A 36 -12.01 11.59 -0.15
C ALA A 36 -13.04 10.44 -0.09
N PHE A 37 -12.85 9.37 -0.86
CA PHE A 37 -13.73 8.19 -0.83
C PHE A 37 -13.51 7.32 0.41
N GLY A 38 -12.31 7.31 0.92
CA GLY A 38 -11.92 6.49 2.08
C GLY A 38 -12.17 7.14 3.43
N ASN A 39 -12.39 8.47 3.47
CA ASN A 39 -12.55 9.28 4.68
C ASN A 39 -13.70 10.27 4.46
N THR A 40 -14.93 9.78 4.57
CA THR A 40 -16.14 10.52 4.14
C THR A 40 -16.66 11.53 5.16
N ASN A 41 -16.14 11.48 6.39
CA ASN A 41 -16.54 12.39 7.47
C ASN A 41 -15.42 13.36 7.84
N PRO A 42 -15.72 14.61 8.23
CA PRO A 42 -14.70 15.53 8.71
C PRO A 42 -13.85 14.98 9.86
N THR A 43 -14.44 14.19 10.74
CA THR A 43 -13.76 13.56 11.88
C THR A 43 -12.73 12.48 11.45
N SER A 44 -12.86 11.91 10.26
CA SER A 44 -11.90 10.97 9.71
C SER A 44 -10.51 11.60 9.57
N TYR A 45 -10.44 12.90 9.28
CA TYR A 45 -9.21 13.64 9.06
C TYR A 45 -8.44 13.93 10.35
N PHE A 46 -9.06 13.84 11.51
CA PHE A 46 -8.36 13.94 12.82
C PHE A 46 -7.35 12.79 13.03
N ARG A 47 -7.48 11.72 12.25
CA ARG A 47 -6.58 10.57 12.22
C ARG A 47 -5.38 10.80 11.29
N LEU A 48 -5.56 11.62 10.24
CA LEU A 48 -4.56 11.90 9.20
C LEU A 48 -3.62 13.05 9.62
N VAL A 49 -3.10 12.97 10.82
CA VAL A 49 -2.18 13.96 11.40
C VAL A 49 -0.88 13.30 11.85
N PRO A 50 0.24 14.05 11.91
CA PRO A 50 1.53 13.51 12.33
C PRO A 50 1.44 12.82 13.70
N HIS A 51 2.26 11.77 13.88
CA HIS A 51 2.35 10.98 15.12
C HIS A 51 1.13 10.13 15.48
N GLN A 52 0.17 9.98 14.57
CA GLN A 52 -0.90 8.98 14.65
C GLN A 52 -0.54 7.75 13.81
N GLU A 53 -1.32 6.69 13.92
CA GLU A 53 -1.08 5.45 13.16
C GLU A 53 -1.38 5.57 11.67
N ALA A 54 -2.21 6.53 11.27
CA ALA A 54 -2.56 6.76 9.87
C ALA A 54 -1.44 7.49 9.12
N PRO A 55 -1.26 7.21 7.82
CA PRO A 55 -0.26 7.88 7.00
C PRO A 55 -0.69 9.32 6.70
N THR A 56 0.29 10.21 6.64
CA THR A 56 0.09 11.63 6.29
C THR A 56 0.70 12.00 4.94
N ASN A 57 1.56 11.16 4.39
CA ASN A 57 2.33 11.44 3.19
C ASN A 57 2.06 10.42 2.09
N ILE A 58 2.15 10.87 0.85
CA ILE A 58 1.96 10.05 -0.35
C ILE A 58 3.26 9.32 -0.66
N CYS A 59 3.37 8.11 -0.13
CA CYS A 59 4.52 7.24 -0.33
C CYS A 59 4.14 5.76 -0.11
N TRP A 60 5.01 4.86 -0.54
CA TRP A 60 4.82 3.43 -0.35
C TRP A 60 6.11 2.76 0.12
N GLY A 61 5.99 1.57 0.66
CA GLY A 61 7.16 0.84 1.11
C GLY A 61 6.87 -0.60 1.51
N ASP A 62 7.93 -1.40 1.50
CA ASP A 62 7.89 -2.79 1.91
C ASP A 62 7.97 -2.88 3.44
N ARG A 63 6.99 -3.54 4.06
CA ARG A 63 6.89 -3.77 5.51
C ARG A 63 6.93 -2.50 6.36
N ASN A 64 6.76 -1.35 5.77
CA ASN A 64 6.87 -0.05 6.41
C ASN A 64 5.48 0.42 6.91
N ARG A 65 5.35 0.70 8.21
CA ARG A 65 4.09 1.18 8.81
C ARG A 65 3.89 2.69 8.71
N SER A 66 4.92 3.45 8.29
CA SER A 66 4.83 4.90 8.17
C SER A 66 4.33 5.38 6.79
N VAL A 67 4.09 4.48 5.85
CA VAL A 67 3.72 4.82 4.46
C VAL A 67 2.23 4.66 4.18
N LEU A 68 1.76 5.31 3.12
CA LEU A 68 0.36 5.26 2.65
C LEU A 68 0.01 3.90 2.07
N VAL A 69 0.84 3.36 1.18
CA VAL A 69 0.65 2.02 0.63
C VAL A 69 1.75 1.11 1.12
N ARG A 70 1.35 0.10 1.87
CA ARG A 70 2.26 -0.89 2.44
C ARG A 70 2.24 -2.19 1.64
N VAL A 71 3.41 -2.75 1.38
CA VAL A 71 3.57 -4.14 0.95
C VAL A 71 3.69 -4.98 2.22
N PRO A 72 2.68 -5.77 2.60
CA PRO A 72 2.69 -6.50 3.87
C PRO A 72 3.70 -7.64 3.87
N LEU A 73 4.15 -7.98 5.09
CA LEU A 73 4.99 -9.13 5.36
C LEU A 73 4.16 -10.43 5.28
N GLY A 74 4.80 -11.53 4.98
CA GLY A 74 4.26 -12.83 5.34
C GLY A 74 3.84 -13.72 4.18
N TRP A 75 3.70 -13.19 3.00
CA TRP A 75 3.35 -14.01 1.85
C TRP A 75 4.58 -14.53 1.08
N SER A 76 5.76 -14.00 1.40
CA SER A 76 7.07 -14.49 0.95
C SER A 76 7.83 -15.22 2.07
N ALA A 77 7.13 -15.71 3.07
CA ALA A 77 7.72 -16.45 4.17
C ALA A 77 8.42 -17.72 3.68
N LYS A 78 9.66 -17.92 4.10
CA LYS A 78 10.48 -19.10 3.75
C LYS A 78 10.35 -20.20 4.80
N THR A 79 9.77 -19.91 5.95
CA THR A 79 9.68 -20.82 7.10
C THR A 79 8.23 -21.18 7.35
N ASP A 80 7.93 -22.47 7.41
CA ASP A 80 6.63 -22.94 7.87
C ASP A 80 6.55 -22.81 9.40
N MET A 81 5.84 -21.75 9.84
CA MET A 81 5.69 -21.44 11.26
C MET A 81 4.79 -22.45 11.98
N CYS A 82 3.88 -23.14 11.26
CA CYS A 82 3.06 -24.17 11.86
C CYS A 82 3.91 -25.39 12.25
N MET A 83 4.80 -25.83 11.34
CA MET A 83 5.76 -26.88 11.68
C MET A 83 6.72 -26.49 12.81
N LEU A 84 7.15 -25.22 12.83
CA LEU A 84 8.03 -24.75 13.90
C LEU A 84 7.36 -24.76 15.26
N ALA A 85 6.08 -24.38 15.32
CA ALA A 85 5.28 -24.38 16.54
C ALA A 85 4.83 -25.78 16.95
N ASN A 86 4.54 -26.65 15.98
CA ASN A 86 4.12 -28.05 16.20
C ASN A 86 4.91 -29.00 15.30
N PRO A 87 6.03 -29.56 15.75
CA PRO A 87 6.88 -30.46 14.96
C PRO A 87 6.20 -31.76 14.49
N LEU A 88 5.03 -32.09 15.04
CA LEU A 88 4.23 -33.25 14.65
C LEU A 88 3.29 -32.95 13.48
N GLU A 89 3.18 -31.70 13.06
CA GLU A 89 2.35 -31.30 11.94
C GLU A 89 3.06 -31.54 10.60
N ALA A 90 2.32 -32.01 9.61
CA ALA A 90 2.86 -32.21 8.26
C ALA A 90 3.23 -30.86 7.63
N PRO A 91 4.28 -30.83 6.78
CA PRO A 91 4.65 -29.61 6.05
C PRO A 91 3.49 -29.05 5.25
N SER A 92 3.31 -27.73 5.32
CA SER A 92 2.34 -27.05 4.48
C SER A 92 2.83 -26.98 3.04
N ASN A 93 2.04 -27.51 2.10
CA ASN A 93 2.28 -27.37 0.66
C ASN A 93 1.62 -26.12 0.08
N TYR A 94 1.25 -25.17 0.93
CA TYR A 94 0.51 -23.99 0.52
C TYR A 94 1.42 -22.95 -0.15
N ASP A 95 1.08 -22.58 -1.39
CA ASP A 95 1.78 -21.52 -2.13
C ASP A 95 1.37 -20.14 -1.58
N THR A 96 2.21 -19.59 -0.72
CA THR A 96 2.00 -18.27 -0.10
C THR A 96 2.15 -17.12 -1.08
N THR A 97 2.81 -17.31 -2.22
CA THR A 97 3.00 -16.25 -3.23
C THR A 97 1.68 -15.79 -3.83
N GLN A 98 0.69 -16.70 -3.93
CA GLN A 98 -0.66 -16.38 -4.40
C GLN A 98 -1.44 -15.45 -3.46
N LYS A 99 -0.93 -15.18 -2.28
CA LYS A 99 -1.58 -14.30 -1.27
C LYS A 99 -1.03 -12.88 -1.24
N GLN A 100 0.07 -12.59 -1.93
CA GLN A 100 0.66 -11.25 -1.92
C GLN A 100 -0.36 -10.18 -2.31
N THR A 101 -0.40 -9.13 -1.53
CA THR A 101 -1.27 -7.95 -1.70
C THR A 101 -0.45 -6.68 -1.52
N VAL A 102 -1.06 -5.54 -1.80
CA VAL A 102 -0.67 -4.24 -1.22
C VAL A 102 -1.84 -3.69 -0.42
N GLU A 103 -1.57 -2.86 0.56
CA GLU A 103 -2.53 -2.34 1.52
C GLU A 103 -2.54 -0.81 1.48
N MET A 104 -3.69 -0.23 1.15
CA MET A 104 -3.95 1.21 1.28
C MET A 104 -4.35 1.50 2.73
N ARG A 105 -3.71 2.47 3.39
CA ARG A 105 -3.82 2.67 4.84
C ARG A 105 -4.54 3.96 5.26
N SER A 106 -4.93 4.82 4.32
CA SER A 106 -5.68 6.05 4.62
C SER A 106 -7.16 5.82 4.93
N PRO A 107 -7.90 4.88 4.31
CA PRO A 107 -9.32 4.72 4.55
C PRO A 107 -9.65 4.33 6.00
N ASP A 108 -10.82 4.75 6.48
CA ASP A 108 -11.37 4.36 7.78
C ASP A 108 -12.74 3.66 7.67
N GLY A 109 -13.37 3.41 8.80
CA GLY A 109 -14.65 2.71 8.87
C GLY A 109 -15.85 3.49 8.32
N SER A 110 -15.70 4.77 7.98
CA SER A 110 -16.73 5.60 7.34
C SER A 110 -16.79 5.46 5.83
N ALA A 111 -15.79 4.79 5.22
CA ALA A 111 -15.67 4.66 3.78
C ALA A 111 -16.90 4.02 3.14
N ASP A 112 -17.38 4.58 2.03
CA ASP A 112 -18.25 3.86 1.11
C ASP A 112 -17.43 2.81 0.35
N LEU A 113 -17.60 1.55 0.71
CA LEU A 113 -16.78 0.46 0.18
C LEU A 113 -16.88 0.31 -1.34
N TYR A 114 -18.04 0.57 -1.93
CA TYR A 114 -18.23 0.45 -3.38
C TYR A 114 -17.48 1.56 -4.10
N GLN A 115 -17.57 2.79 -3.64
CA GLN A 115 -16.85 3.93 -4.21
C GLN A 115 -15.34 3.79 -4.00
N LEU A 116 -14.91 3.37 -2.81
CA LEU A 116 -13.50 3.15 -2.51
C LEU A 116 -12.89 2.08 -3.42
N ILE A 117 -13.57 0.94 -3.60
CA ILE A 117 -13.10 -0.14 -4.48
C ILE A 117 -13.05 0.33 -5.94
N ALA A 118 -14.07 1.06 -6.39
CA ALA A 118 -14.08 1.65 -7.73
C ALA A 118 -12.91 2.64 -7.92
N GLY A 119 -12.68 3.52 -6.95
CA GLY A 119 -11.56 4.46 -6.94
C GLY A 119 -10.19 3.76 -7.00
N LEU A 120 -10.01 2.69 -6.22
CA LEU A 120 -8.80 1.88 -6.26
C LEU A 120 -8.61 1.17 -7.61
N ALA A 121 -9.69 0.67 -8.23
CA ALA A 121 -9.60 0.07 -9.56
C ALA A 121 -9.20 1.10 -10.63
N VAL A 122 -9.77 2.31 -10.59
CA VAL A 122 -9.40 3.43 -11.45
C VAL A 122 -7.94 3.82 -11.24
N ALA A 123 -7.48 3.90 -10.00
CA ALA A 123 -6.10 4.21 -9.67
C ALA A 123 -5.12 3.16 -10.22
N CYS A 124 -5.40 1.88 -10.04
CA CYS A 124 -4.58 0.82 -10.61
C CYS A 124 -4.53 0.91 -12.15
N ARG A 125 -5.69 1.12 -12.79
CA ARG A 125 -5.77 1.31 -14.23
C ARG A 125 -4.94 2.51 -14.69
N ARG A 126 -5.06 3.65 -13.99
CA ARG A 126 -4.27 4.85 -14.27
C ARG A 126 -2.77 4.55 -14.25
N GLY A 127 -2.30 3.80 -13.24
CA GLY A 127 -0.89 3.40 -13.16
C GLY A 127 -0.42 2.56 -14.36
N PHE A 128 -1.29 1.76 -14.99
CA PHE A 128 -0.95 1.03 -16.23
C PHE A 128 -0.91 1.93 -17.46
N GLU A 129 -1.65 3.03 -17.45
CA GLU A 129 -1.73 4.00 -18.55
C GLU A 129 -0.65 5.08 -18.48
N MET A 130 -0.01 5.27 -17.30
CA MET A 130 1.06 6.25 -17.10
C MET A 130 2.36 5.82 -17.79
N PRO A 131 2.96 6.66 -18.64
CA PRO A 131 4.24 6.35 -19.26
C PRO A 131 5.41 6.32 -18.26
N ASP A 132 5.30 7.11 -17.18
CA ASP A 132 6.32 7.28 -16.12
C ASP A 132 6.00 6.53 -14.83
N ALA A 133 5.09 5.54 -14.87
CA ALA A 133 4.60 4.84 -13.68
C ALA A 133 5.74 4.27 -12.81
N LEU A 134 6.76 3.67 -13.41
CA LEU A 134 7.87 3.09 -12.65
C LEU A 134 8.75 4.17 -12.00
N GLU A 135 8.94 5.31 -12.65
CA GLU A 135 9.65 6.46 -12.07
C GLU A 135 8.87 7.04 -10.88
N VAL A 136 7.54 7.15 -11.00
CA VAL A 136 6.66 7.54 -9.89
C VAL A 136 6.76 6.55 -8.74
N ALA A 137 6.73 5.25 -9.02
CA ALA A 137 6.92 4.23 -8.00
C ALA A 137 8.27 4.38 -7.29
N ASP A 138 9.36 4.59 -8.02
CA ASP A 138 10.70 4.70 -7.44
C ASP A 138 10.87 5.95 -6.58
N ARG A 139 10.45 7.12 -7.04
CA ARG A 139 10.59 8.37 -6.27
C ARG A 139 9.72 8.40 -5.02
N THR A 140 8.60 7.66 -4.99
CA THR A 140 7.70 7.59 -3.83
C THR A 140 7.99 6.40 -2.92
N TYR A 141 8.98 5.58 -3.24
CA TYR A 141 9.40 4.46 -2.40
C TYR A 141 10.16 4.92 -1.16
N VAL A 142 9.78 4.38 0.00
CA VAL A 142 10.40 4.70 1.29
C VAL A 142 10.68 3.43 2.09
N ASN A 143 11.95 3.18 2.34
CA ASN A 143 12.44 2.01 3.09
C ASN A 143 12.76 2.31 4.56
N VAL A 144 12.51 3.55 5.02
CA VAL A 144 12.80 4.01 6.39
C VAL A 144 11.54 4.55 7.05
N ASN A 145 11.54 4.63 8.38
CA ASN A 145 10.46 5.30 9.10
C ASN A 145 10.58 6.82 8.93
N ILE A 146 9.65 7.42 8.16
CA ILE A 146 9.65 8.86 7.83
C ILE A 146 9.40 9.77 9.03
N HIS A 147 8.87 9.25 10.14
CA HIS A 147 8.60 10.04 11.35
C HIS A 147 9.80 10.12 12.31
N LYS A 148 10.92 9.47 12.00
CA LYS A 148 12.15 9.64 12.75
C LYS A 148 12.87 10.92 12.33
N LYS A 149 13.41 11.66 13.32
CA LYS A 149 14.14 12.93 13.09
C LYS A 149 15.24 12.82 12.05
N GLU A 150 15.95 11.71 12.01
CA GLU A 150 17.02 11.43 11.04
C GLU A 150 16.56 11.36 9.58
N ASN A 151 15.24 11.23 9.33
CA ASN A 151 14.64 11.09 8.00
C ASN A 151 13.77 12.30 7.61
N GLU A 152 13.87 13.41 8.34
CA GLU A 152 13.05 14.61 8.13
C GLU A 152 13.20 15.20 6.72
N ASP A 153 14.37 15.10 6.13
CA ASP A 153 14.62 15.60 4.77
C ASP A 153 13.87 14.76 3.71
N LYS A 154 13.73 13.46 3.91
CA LYS A 154 12.87 12.62 3.07
C LYS A 154 11.40 12.98 3.22
N LEU A 155 10.96 13.22 4.45
CA LEU A 155 9.58 13.62 4.75
C LEU A 155 9.20 14.91 4.01
N LYS A 156 10.09 15.91 3.99
CA LYS A 156 9.87 17.20 3.30
C LYS A 156 9.73 17.09 1.78
N GLN A 157 10.28 16.04 1.18
CA GLN A 157 10.22 15.80 -0.28
C GLN A 157 8.93 15.08 -0.71
N LEU A 158 8.18 14.51 0.24
CA LEU A 158 6.96 13.76 -0.06
C LEU A 158 5.74 14.68 -0.07
N ALA A 159 4.87 14.51 -1.05
CA ALA A 159 3.57 15.16 -1.05
C ALA A 159 2.73 14.67 0.15
N GLN A 160 1.89 15.55 0.66
CA GLN A 160 1.01 15.26 1.78
C GLN A 160 -0.39 14.86 1.31
N LEU A 161 -1.06 14.04 2.11
CA LEU A 161 -2.48 13.78 1.96
C LEU A 161 -3.28 15.02 2.39
N PRO A 162 -4.51 15.18 1.88
CA PRO A 162 -5.44 16.17 2.41
C PRO A 162 -5.61 16.00 3.92
N ASP A 163 -5.63 17.10 4.66
CA ASP A 163 -5.83 17.14 6.11
C ASP A 163 -7.26 17.55 6.51
N SER A 164 -8.09 17.82 5.52
CA SER A 164 -9.50 18.21 5.69
C SER A 164 -10.35 17.84 4.48
N CYS A 165 -11.67 17.85 4.63
CA CYS A 165 -12.62 17.68 3.54
C CYS A 165 -12.63 18.86 2.54
N ALA A 166 -12.01 19.98 2.89
CA ALA A 166 -12.01 21.21 2.09
C ALA A 166 -10.73 21.37 1.25
N ALA A 167 -9.79 20.42 1.38
CA ALA A 167 -8.49 20.43 0.68
C ALA A 167 -8.59 19.80 -0.72
#